data_8faffc17400d00c74661057f7c78a769
#
_entry.id   8faffc17400d00c74661057f7c78a769
#
_cell.length_a   1.000
_cell.length_b   1.000
_cell.length_c   1.000
_cell.angle_alpha   90.00
_cell.angle_beta   90.00
_cell.angle_gamma   90.00
#
_symmetry.space_group_name_H-M   'P 1'
#
loop_
_entity.id
_entity.type
_entity.pdbx_description
1 polymer ?
#
loop_
_entity_poly.entity_id
_entity_poly.type
_entity_poly.pdbx_seq_one_letter_code
_entity_poly.pdbx_strand_id
1 'polypeptide(L)'
;MGWWQVNADTLARSRFVVSPLAETFACLKLLHAGVAAHPGERAWLDAHLPAHRRRLAGDPVTALLVRAGLGRGWIADFLTPTPREGEGFEEGVARVRATRPDQARADLAVSLGGPLPADLDRDDLPARAAALLEDVWTEAVRPDWDRRRRVLEADVVARTARVSRGGWAAVLDALRPGTRWLGDGRLQINANPYPPRDLSGAELVLVPVTAQRRGWVSWEEPERYAVVYPCTGVLADDGVRRVPAALGALLGPARAGVLTLLGSPMSTSQLVGVTGQGLGSVGRHLRVLLEAGLVERRRAGRSVLYSRTAAGEVLVEASGPGAAGVREEGGARGDGGPWEVGARGDGAREGGRRWAGEGCDTSRG
;
A
#
# COMPACT_ATOMS: atom_id res chain seq x y z
N MET A 1 4.23 4.78 -21.65
CA MET A 1 3.59 5.10 -20.35
C MET A 1 2.09 4.98 -20.52
N GLY A 2 1.43 4.12 -19.72
CA GLY A 2 -0.02 4.05 -19.67
C GLY A 2 -0.58 5.23 -18.87
N TRP A 3 -1.52 5.95 -19.43
CA TRP A 3 -2.20 7.05 -18.76
C TRP A 3 -3.68 7.11 -19.16
N TRP A 4 -4.46 7.73 -18.28
CA TRP A 4 -5.88 7.94 -18.46
C TRP A 4 -6.18 9.43 -18.61
N GLN A 5 -7.07 9.78 -19.55
CA GLN A 5 -7.65 11.12 -19.64
C GLN A 5 -8.81 11.21 -18.68
N VAL A 6 -8.70 12.08 -17.69
CA VAL A 6 -9.68 12.28 -16.62
C VAL A 6 -10.16 13.73 -16.68
N ASN A 7 -11.41 13.95 -16.97
CA ASN A 7 -12.01 15.29 -17.02
C ASN A 7 -12.57 15.72 -15.65
N ALA A 8 -13.04 16.98 -15.56
CA ALA A 8 -13.59 17.53 -14.32
C ALA A 8 -14.83 16.76 -13.84
N ASP A 9 -15.68 16.30 -14.74
CA ASP A 9 -16.91 15.56 -14.41
C ASP A 9 -16.58 14.17 -13.87
N THR A 10 -15.58 13.50 -14.43
CA THR A 10 -15.07 12.23 -13.89
C THR A 10 -14.49 12.43 -12.50
N LEU A 11 -13.69 13.48 -12.27
CA LEU A 11 -13.16 13.80 -10.94
C LEU A 11 -14.27 14.12 -9.93
N ALA A 12 -15.30 14.86 -10.34
CA ALA A 12 -16.44 15.18 -9.48
C ALA A 12 -17.22 13.94 -9.03
N ARG A 13 -17.26 12.90 -9.88
CA ARG A 13 -17.90 11.60 -9.58
C ARG A 13 -16.97 10.59 -8.95
N SER A 14 -15.67 10.89 -8.87
CA SER A 14 -14.69 9.98 -8.28
C SER A 14 -14.95 9.78 -6.79
N ARG A 15 -14.80 8.55 -6.33
CA ARG A 15 -15.04 8.20 -4.92
C ARG A 15 -14.06 7.14 -4.43
N PHE A 16 -13.98 7.04 -3.12
CA PHE A 16 -13.27 5.97 -2.45
C PHE A 16 -14.24 4.82 -2.12
N VAL A 17 -13.84 3.59 -2.40
CA VAL A 17 -14.64 2.38 -2.17
C VAL A 17 -13.82 1.38 -1.36
N VAL A 18 -14.35 0.91 -0.24
CA VAL A 18 -13.79 -0.22 0.51
C VAL A 18 -14.37 -1.51 -0.04
N SER A 19 -13.50 -2.38 -0.56
CA SER A 19 -13.90 -3.63 -1.21
C SER A 19 -13.31 -4.85 -0.50
N PRO A 20 -14.16 -5.72 0.07
CA PRO A 20 -13.70 -6.99 0.67
C PRO A 20 -13.00 -7.90 -0.35
N LEU A 21 -13.48 -7.94 -1.61
CA LEU A 21 -12.87 -8.73 -2.66
C LEU A 21 -11.49 -8.19 -3.05
N ALA A 22 -11.34 -6.86 -3.21
CA ALA A 22 -10.03 -6.25 -3.52
C ALA A 22 -9.02 -6.49 -2.40
N GLU A 23 -9.43 -6.40 -1.13
CA GLU A 23 -8.58 -6.74 0.01
C GLU A 23 -8.17 -8.22 0.00
N THR A 24 -9.11 -9.13 -0.28
CA THR A 24 -8.83 -10.57 -0.39
C THR A 24 -7.84 -10.86 -1.51
N PHE A 25 -8.03 -10.23 -2.66
CA PHE A 25 -7.11 -10.39 -3.79
C PHE A 25 -5.71 -9.80 -3.48
N ALA A 26 -5.63 -8.68 -2.77
CA ALA A 26 -4.36 -8.12 -2.29
C ALA A 26 -3.64 -9.11 -1.35
N CYS A 27 -4.37 -9.78 -0.46
CA CYS A 27 -3.85 -10.83 0.40
C CYS A 27 -3.41 -12.08 -0.40
N LEU A 28 -4.16 -12.50 -1.42
CA LEU A 28 -3.74 -13.57 -2.34
C LEU A 28 -2.43 -13.22 -3.04
N LYS A 29 -2.27 -11.99 -3.53
CA LYS A 29 -1.00 -11.51 -4.12
C LYS A 29 0.15 -11.58 -3.12
N LEU A 30 -0.09 -11.24 -1.86
CA LEU A 30 0.90 -11.31 -0.80
C LEU A 30 1.31 -12.76 -0.50
N LEU A 31 0.33 -13.68 -0.39
CA LEU A 31 0.56 -15.13 -0.24
C LEU A 31 1.33 -15.71 -1.43
N HIS A 32 0.94 -15.36 -2.66
CA HIS A 32 1.64 -15.82 -3.86
C HIS A 32 3.10 -15.36 -3.89
N ALA A 33 3.35 -14.12 -3.52
CA ALA A 33 4.71 -13.59 -3.46
C ALA A 33 5.54 -14.20 -2.32
N GLY A 34 4.92 -14.57 -1.20
CA GLY A 34 5.56 -15.21 -0.06
C GLY A 34 6.61 -14.36 0.67
N VAL A 35 6.64 -13.05 0.39
CA VAL A 35 7.62 -12.10 0.96
C VAL A 35 6.88 -10.89 1.49
N ALA A 36 7.09 -10.57 2.76
CA ALA A 36 6.55 -9.38 3.40
C ALA A 36 7.24 -8.12 2.86
N ALA A 37 6.47 -7.07 2.60
CA ALA A 37 7.00 -5.75 2.23
C ALA A 37 7.46 -4.96 3.46
N HIS A 38 6.92 -5.28 4.64
CA HIS A 38 7.28 -4.66 5.92
C HIS A 38 7.06 -5.65 7.08
N PRO A 39 7.60 -5.37 8.28
CA PRO A 39 7.51 -6.29 9.43
C PRO A 39 6.09 -6.71 9.83
N GLY A 40 5.09 -5.81 9.74
CA GLY A 40 3.72 -6.12 10.10
C GLY A 40 3.03 -7.16 9.22
N GLU A 41 3.46 -7.30 7.95
CA GLU A 41 2.98 -8.39 7.09
C GLU A 41 3.62 -9.74 7.41
N ARG A 42 4.78 -9.75 8.10
CA ARG A 42 5.53 -10.98 8.38
C ARG A 42 4.72 -11.95 9.23
N ALA A 43 4.19 -11.50 10.36
CA ALA A 43 3.42 -12.34 11.27
C ALA A 43 2.19 -12.95 10.57
N TRP A 44 1.51 -12.14 9.75
CA TRP A 44 0.37 -12.60 8.97
C TRP A 44 0.77 -13.65 7.91
N LEU A 45 1.87 -13.42 7.18
CA LEU A 45 2.40 -14.39 6.22
C LEU A 45 2.82 -15.70 6.91
N ASP A 46 3.53 -15.62 8.02
CA ASP A 46 4.00 -16.80 8.77
C ASP A 46 2.81 -17.65 9.24
N ALA A 47 1.68 -17.02 9.58
CA ALA A 47 0.46 -17.73 9.97
C ALA A 47 -0.26 -18.41 8.79
N HIS A 48 -0.35 -17.77 7.62
CA HIS A 48 -1.24 -18.22 6.54
C HIS A 48 -0.52 -18.87 5.35
N LEU A 49 0.74 -18.49 5.05
CA LEU A 49 1.49 -18.99 3.91
C LEU A 49 1.68 -20.51 3.88
N PRO A 50 1.97 -21.20 5.03
CA PRO A 50 2.12 -22.65 5.01
C PRO A 50 0.86 -23.41 4.57
N ALA A 51 -0.33 -22.97 5.02
CA ALA A 51 -1.60 -23.56 4.63
C ALA A 51 -1.90 -23.32 3.15
N HIS A 52 -1.70 -22.08 2.68
CA HIS A 52 -1.87 -21.71 1.27
C HIS A 52 -0.96 -22.54 0.35
N ARG A 53 0.32 -22.71 0.71
CA ARG A 53 1.27 -23.54 -0.06
C ARG A 53 0.85 -25.01 -0.13
N ARG A 54 0.40 -25.59 0.99
CA ARG A 54 -0.10 -26.98 1.02
C ARG A 54 -1.31 -27.15 0.11
N ARG A 55 -2.26 -26.20 0.14
CA ARG A 55 -3.43 -26.21 -0.75
C ARG A 55 -3.03 -26.21 -2.22
N LEU A 56 -2.15 -25.29 -2.63
CA LEU A 56 -1.68 -25.21 -4.02
C LEU A 56 -0.85 -26.44 -4.43
N ALA A 57 -0.12 -27.07 -3.50
CA ALA A 57 0.60 -28.31 -3.77
C ALA A 57 -0.38 -29.49 -4.03
N GLY A 58 -1.56 -29.48 -3.40
CA GLY A 58 -2.62 -30.46 -3.61
C GLY A 58 -3.48 -30.20 -4.85
N ASP A 59 -3.42 -29.01 -5.44
CA ASP A 59 -4.16 -28.65 -6.65
C ASP A 59 -3.26 -27.94 -7.70
N PRO A 60 -2.56 -28.71 -8.52
CA PRO A 60 -1.64 -28.19 -9.53
C PRO A 60 -2.29 -27.23 -10.55
N VAL A 61 -3.56 -27.47 -10.90
CA VAL A 61 -4.31 -26.62 -11.84
C VAL A 61 -4.54 -25.23 -11.22
N THR A 62 -5.03 -25.17 -9.99
CA THR A 62 -5.20 -23.90 -9.29
C THR A 62 -3.86 -23.21 -9.02
N ALA A 63 -2.79 -23.95 -8.73
CA ALA A 63 -1.45 -23.39 -8.63
C ALA A 63 -0.96 -22.75 -9.95
N LEU A 64 -1.25 -23.39 -11.07
CA LEU A 64 -0.92 -22.88 -12.40
C LEU A 64 -1.78 -21.65 -12.73
N LEU A 65 -3.08 -21.68 -12.41
CA LEU A 65 -4.00 -20.55 -12.57
C LEU A 65 -3.50 -19.32 -11.83
N VAL A 66 -3.08 -19.47 -10.57
CA VAL A 66 -2.54 -18.35 -9.77
C VAL A 66 -1.27 -17.77 -10.42
N ARG A 67 -0.35 -18.63 -10.86
CA ARG A 67 0.88 -18.18 -11.55
C ARG A 67 0.58 -17.46 -12.86
N ALA A 68 -0.37 -17.98 -13.63
CA ALA A 68 -0.80 -17.39 -14.89
C ALA A 68 -1.57 -16.07 -14.68
N GLY A 69 -2.46 -16.05 -13.72
CA GLY A 69 -3.31 -14.89 -13.42
C GLY A 69 -2.58 -13.73 -12.75
N LEU A 70 -1.46 -14.00 -12.07
CA LEU A 70 -0.60 -12.99 -11.44
C LEU A 70 0.70 -12.78 -12.23
N GLY A 71 0.58 -12.51 -13.53
CA GLY A 71 1.71 -12.26 -14.41
C GLY A 71 2.58 -11.06 -13.98
N ARG A 72 3.79 -10.97 -14.55
CA ARG A 72 4.77 -9.93 -14.17
C ARG A 72 4.32 -8.50 -14.48
N GLY A 73 3.57 -8.31 -15.55
CA GLY A 73 3.16 -6.98 -16.03
C GLY A 73 1.65 -6.76 -16.04
N TRP A 74 0.88 -7.82 -15.99
CA TRP A 74 -0.57 -7.82 -16.09
C TRP A 74 -1.18 -8.82 -15.09
N ILE A 75 -2.37 -8.52 -14.60
CA ILE A 75 -3.21 -9.44 -13.83
C ILE A 75 -4.35 -9.85 -14.75
N ALA A 76 -4.73 -11.11 -14.76
CA ALA A 76 -5.89 -11.56 -15.51
C ALA A 76 -7.14 -10.83 -15.04
N ASP A 77 -7.78 -10.07 -15.93
CA ASP A 77 -8.79 -9.05 -15.56
C ASP A 77 -9.99 -9.67 -14.82
N PHE A 78 -10.39 -10.89 -15.17
CA PHE A 78 -11.51 -11.57 -14.51
C PHE A 78 -11.29 -11.83 -13.01
N LEU A 79 -10.03 -11.87 -12.53
CA LEU A 79 -9.71 -12.03 -11.12
C LEU A 79 -9.96 -10.77 -10.29
N THR A 80 -10.06 -9.62 -10.96
CA THR A 80 -10.15 -8.31 -10.32
C THR A 80 -11.30 -7.48 -10.89
N PRO A 81 -12.54 -7.97 -10.84
CA PRO A 81 -13.69 -7.18 -11.28
C PRO A 81 -13.70 -5.84 -10.56
N THR A 82 -14.05 -4.78 -11.29
CA THR A 82 -13.99 -3.42 -10.76
C THR A 82 -14.94 -3.27 -9.57
N PRO A 83 -14.47 -2.86 -8.37
CA PRO A 83 -15.28 -2.78 -7.17
C PRO A 83 -16.46 -1.82 -7.31
N ARG A 84 -17.58 -2.17 -6.68
CA ARG A 84 -18.81 -1.37 -6.62
C ARG A 84 -19.06 -0.87 -5.20
N GLU A 85 -19.72 0.27 -5.09
CA GLU A 85 -20.07 0.82 -3.79
C GLU A 85 -21.06 -0.10 -3.07
N GLY A 86 -20.77 -0.41 -1.79
CA GLY A 86 -21.60 -1.29 -0.97
C GLY A 86 -21.52 -2.78 -1.30
N GLU A 87 -20.74 -3.17 -2.32
CA GLU A 87 -20.58 -4.57 -2.72
C GLU A 87 -19.93 -5.40 -1.61
N GLY A 88 -20.58 -6.45 -1.16
CA GLY A 88 -20.03 -7.42 -0.22
C GLY A 88 -19.06 -8.40 -0.88
N PHE A 89 -18.39 -9.25 -0.05
CA PHE A 89 -17.48 -10.26 -0.58
C PHE A 89 -18.18 -11.24 -1.51
N GLU A 90 -19.35 -11.75 -1.07
CA GLU A 90 -20.12 -12.77 -1.81
C GLU A 90 -20.58 -12.28 -3.18
N GLU A 91 -21.00 -11.01 -3.28
CA GLU A 91 -21.41 -10.41 -4.53
C GLU A 91 -20.20 -10.24 -5.48
N GLY A 92 -19.08 -9.77 -4.94
CA GLY A 92 -17.85 -9.59 -5.72
C GLY A 92 -17.29 -10.92 -6.23
N VAL A 93 -17.21 -11.96 -5.40
CA VAL A 93 -16.73 -13.28 -5.81
C VAL A 93 -17.67 -13.99 -6.77
N ALA A 94 -18.99 -13.75 -6.66
CA ALA A 94 -19.97 -14.27 -7.62
C ALA A 94 -19.71 -13.73 -9.03
N ARG A 95 -19.24 -12.49 -9.18
CA ARG A 95 -18.84 -11.92 -10.49
C ARG A 95 -17.62 -12.63 -11.06
N VAL A 96 -16.63 -12.97 -10.24
CA VAL A 96 -15.50 -13.80 -10.67
C VAL A 96 -15.98 -15.15 -11.17
N ARG A 97 -16.87 -15.81 -10.40
CA ARG A 97 -17.43 -17.12 -10.75
C ARG A 97 -18.29 -17.08 -12.03
N ALA A 98 -18.99 -15.98 -12.26
CA ALA A 98 -19.85 -15.79 -13.42
C ALA A 98 -19.10 -15.41 -14.71
N THR A 99 -17.79 -15.21 -14.65
CA THR A 99 -16.99 -14.95 -15.85
C THR A 99 -17.11 -16.10 -16.83
N ARG A 100 -17.26 -15.79 -18.09
CA ARG A 100 -17.31 -16.81 -19.14
C ARG A 100 -15.96 -17.53 -19.25
N PRO A 101 -15.94 -18.86 -19.44
CA PRO A 101 -14.69 -19.61 -19.53
C PRO A 101 -13.74 -19.14 -20.64
N ASP A 102 -14.28 -18.76 -21.80
CA ASP A 102 -13.49 -18.22 -22.92
C ASP A 102 -12.84 -16.88 -22.53
N GLN A 103 -13.54 -16.00 -21.84
CA GLN A 103 -12.99 -14.74 -21.33
C GLN A 103 -11.88 -14.99 -20.30
N ALA A 104 -12.08 -15.91 -19.35
CA ALA A 104 -11.06 -16.24 -18.36
C ALA A 104 -9.77 -16.78 -19.01
N ARG A 105 -9.89 -17.62 -20.05
CA ARG A 105 -8.75 -18.12 -20.84
C ARG A 105 -8.04 -16.98 -21.57
N ALA A 106 -8.79 -16.08 -22.20
CA ALA A 106 -8.22 -14.92 -22.88
C ALA A 106 -7.46 -14.00 -21.92
N ASP A 107 -8.04 -13.69 -20.76
CA ASP A 107 -7.42 -12.85 -19.72
C ASP A 107 -6.12 -13.49 -19.18
N LEU A 108 -6.10 -14.81 -18.98
CA LEU A 108 -4.90 -15.53 -18.56
C LEU A 108 -3.80 -15.50 -19.65
N ALA A 109 -4.15 -15.65 -20.91
CA ALA A 109 -3.19 -15.55 -22.02
C ALA A 109 -2.56 -14.14 -22.08
N VAL A 110 -3.35 -13.08 -21.89
CA VAL A 110 -2.87 -11.70 -21.79
C VAL A 110 -1.93 -11.53 -20.59
N SER A 111 -2.31 -12.04 -19.43
CA SER A 111 -1.50 -11.96 -18.20
C SER A 111 -0.16 -12.69 -18.34
N LEU A 112 -0.14 -13.82 -19.02
CA LEU A 112 1.07 -14.58 -19.35
C LEU A 112 1.95 -13.88 -20.38
N GLY A 113 1.37 -13.08 -21.26
CA GLY A 113 2.05 -12.52 -22.43
C GLY A 113 2.39 -13.58 -23.49
N GLY A 114 1.61 -14.66 -23.58
CA GLY A 114 1.84 -15.80 -24.48
C GLY A 114 0.71 -16.82 -24.47
N PRO A 115 0.91 -17.95 -25.17
CA PRO A 115 -0.12 -18.98 -25.28
C PRO A 115 -0.47 -19.59 -23.92
N LEU A 116 -1.74 -19.94 -23.78
CA LEU A 116 -2.25 -20.60 -22.57
C LEU A 116 -1.70 -22.03 -22.49
N PRO A 117 -1.16 -22.47 -21.32
CA PRO A 117 -0.81 -23.87 -21.09
C PRO A 117 -2.03 -24.79 -21.23
N ALA A 118 -1.84 -25.98 -21.80
CA ALA A 118 -2.93 -26.95 -22.04
C ALA A 118 -3.74 -27.28 -20.77
N ASP A 119 -3.09 -27.35 -19.62
CA ASP A 119 -3.75 -27.60 -18.33
C ASP A 119 -4.72 -26.48 -17.90
N LEU A 120 -4.63 -25.30 -18.51
CA LEU A 120 -5.53 -24.17 -18.32
C LEU A 120 -6.57 -24.01 -19.46
N ASP A 121 -6.59 -24.89 -20.44
CA ASP A 121 -7.68 -24.93 -21.44
C ASP A 121 -8.88 -25.67 -20.86
N ARG A 122 -9.58 -25.02 -19.94
CA ARG A 122 -10.64 -25.58 -19.11
C ARG A 122 -11.78 -24.59 -18.91
N ASP A 123 -12.96 -25.12 -18.69
CA ASP A 123 -14.17 -24.32 -18.44
C ASP A 123 -14.39 -24.00 -16.95
N ASP A 124 -13.72 -24.71 -16.04
CA ASP A 124 -13.89 -24.55 -14.59
C ASP A 124 -12.98 -23.47 -13.96
N LEU A 125 -12.18 -22.72 -14.75
CA LEU A 125 -11.25 -21.73 -14.25
C LEU A 125 -11.90 -20.61 -13.41
N PRO A 126 -13.05 -20.02 -13.81
CA PRO A 126 -13.72 -19.02 -13.00
C PRO A 126 -14.19 -19.57 -11.64
N ALA A 127 -14.71 -20.80 -11.64
CA ALA A 127 -15.14 -21.46 -10.42
C ALA A 127 -13.97 -21.76 -9.47
N ARG A 128 -12.82 -22.22 -10.01
CA ARG A 128 -11.59 -22.45 -9.25
C ARG A 128 -11.02 -21.15 -8.67
N ALA A 129 -11.00 -20.09 -9.47
CA ALA A 129 -10.55 -18.78 -9.01
C ALA A 129 -11.44 -18.26 -7.86
N ALA A 130 -12.75 -18.36 -8.02
CA ALA A 130 -13.70 -17.97 -6.98
C ALA A 130 -13.53 -18.80 -5.70
N ALA A 131 -13.40 -20.13 -5.81
CA ALA A 131 -13.17 -21.01 -4.68
C ALA A 131 -11.88 -20.65 -3.92
N LEU A 132 -10.78 -20.38 -4.65
CA LEU A 132 -9.53 -19.95 -4.03
C LEU A 132 -9.69 -18.62 -3.29
N LEU A 133 -10.41 -17.64 -3.85
CA LEU A 133 -10.68 -16.36 -3.19
C LEU A 133 -11.56 -16.54 -1.95
N GLU A 134 -12.55 -17.45 -1.98
CA GLU A 134 -13.38 -17.81 -0.83
C GLU A 134 -12.55 -18.44 0.29
N ASP A 135 -11.60 -19.30 -0.05
CA ASP A 135 -10.68 -19.88 0.91
C ASP A 135 -9.80 -18.80 1.58
N VAL A 136 -9.20 -17.92 0.77
CA VAL A 136 -8.37 -16.82 1.30
C VAL A 136 -9.20 -15.86 2.15
N TRP A 137 -10.42 -15.55 1.72
CA TRP A 137 -11.34 -14.73 2.50
C TRP A 137 -11.64 -15.37 3.85
N THR A 138 -12.12 -16.62 3.83
CA THR A 138 -12.61 -17.31 5.03
C THR A 138 -11.49 -17.56 6.04
N GLU A 139 -10.31 -17.97 5.57
CA GLU A 139 -9.23 -18.40 6.45
C GLU A 139 -8.31 -17.25 6.88
N ALA A 140 -8.10 -16.25 6.00
CA ALA A 140 -7.01 -15.30 6.20
C ALA A 140 -7.46 -13.83 6.27
N VAL A 141 -8.66 -13.49 5.79
CA VAL A 141 -9.13 -12.09 5.75
C VAL A 141 -10.32 -11.86 6.65
N ARG A 142 -11.36 -12.68 6.52
CA ARG A 142 -12.63 -12.54 7.26
C ARG A 142 -12.45 -12.51 8.79
N PRO A 143 -11.57 -13.33 9.41
CA PRO A 143 -11.41 -13.31 10.87
C PRO A 143 -10.94 -11.94 11.40
N ASP A 144 -10.25 -11.16 10.56
CA ASP A 144 -9.68 -9.85 10.91
C ASP A 144 -10.34 -8.70 10.13
N TRP A 145 -11.45 -8.98 9.42
CA TRP A 145 -12.08 -8.04 8.49
C TRP A 145 -12.51 -6.73 9.15
N ASP A 146 -13.14 -6.81 10.33
CA ASP A 146 -13.59 -5.60 11.03
C ASP A 146 -12.44 -4.66 11.38
N ARG A 147 -11.27 -5.20 11.70
CA ARG A 147 -10.06 -4.42 11.95
C ARG A 147 -9.54 -3.82 10.64
N ARG A 148 -9.41 -4.64 9.59
CA ARG A 148 -8.95 -4.19 8.26
C ARG A 148 -9.84 -3.10 7.71
N ARG A 149 -11.15 -3.31 7.75
CA ARG A 149 -12.14 -2.34 7.31
C ARG A 149 -11.97 -0.98 7.99
N ARG A 150 -11.79 -0.94 9.31
CA ARG A 150 -11.52 0.32 10.03
C ARG A 150 -10.25 1.03 9.56
N VAL A 151 -9.21 0.29 9.24
CA VAL A 151 -7.96 0.84 8.70
C VAL A 151 -8.18 1.43 7.31
N LEU A 152 -8.88 0.72 6.44
CA LEU A 152 -9.21 1.19 5.09
C LEU A 152 -10.10 2.44 5.16
N GLU A 153 -11.12 2.46 6.01
CA GLU A 153 -11.98 3.63 6.26
C GLU A 153 -11.18 4.82 6.81
N ALA A 154 -10.19 4.59 7.66
CA ALA A 154 -9.30 5.64 8.17
C ALA A 154 -8.45 6.26 7.04
N ASP A 155 -7.92 5.45 6.13
CA ASP A 155 -7.19 5.93 4.95
C ASP A 155 -8.10 6.76 4.04
N VAL A 156 -9.33 6.30 3.80
CA VAL A 156 -10.33 7.06 3.02
C VAL A 156 -10.59 8.44 3.64
N VAL A 157 -10.78 8.51 4.96
CA VAL A 157 -10.98 9.79 5.66
C VAL A 157 -9.77 10.71 5.51
N ALA A 158 -8.56 10.18 5.68
CA ALA A 158 -7.33 10.95 5.54
C ALA A 158 -7.15 11.49 4.11
N ARG A 159 -7.45 10.68 3.09
CA ARG A 159 -7.35 11.10 1.68
C ARG A 159 -8.44 12.07 1.29
N THR A 160 -9.66 11.89 1.77
CA THR A 160 -10.75 12.86 1.57
C THR A 160 -10.39 14.24 2.15
N ALA A 161 -9.77 14.27 3.33
CA ALA A 161 -9.24 15.50 3.90
C ALA A 161 -8.10 16.12 3.06
N ARG A 162 -7.30 15.30 2.36
CA ARG A 162 -6.31 15.79 1.38
C ARG A 162 -6.96 16.37 0.12
N VAL A 163 -7.99 15.71 -0.43
CA VAL A 163 -8.77 16.27 -1.55
C VAL A 163 -9.28 17.66 -1.20
N SER A 164 -9.84 17.83 0.00
CA SER A 164 -10.40 19.12 0.45
C SER A 164 -9.33 20.22 0.59
N ARG A 165 -8.07 19.89 0.84
CA ARG A 165 -6.97 20.87 1.02
C ARG A 165 -6.15 21.12 -0.24
N GLY A 166 -5.88 20.10 -1.02
CA GLY A 166 -4.95 20.14 -2.15
C GLY A 166 -5.53 19.68 -3.49
N GLY A 167 -6.84 19.41 -3.54
CA GLY A 167 -7.51 18.91 -4.73
C GLY A 167 -7.14 17.46 -5.06
N TRP A 168 -7.72 16.94 -6.14
CA TRP A 168 -7.52 15.58 -6.60
C TRP A 168 -6.08 15.29 -7.03
N ALA A 169 -5.39 16.26 -7.64
CA ALA A 169 -4.02 16.08 -8.09
C ALA A 169 -3.09 15.62 -6.96
N ALA A 170 -3.17 16.26 -5.78
CA ALA A 170 -2.35 15.92 -4.62
C ALA A 170 -2.62 14.51 -4.07
N VAL A 171 -3.83 13.99 -4.26
CA VAL A 171 -4.19 12.63 -3.83
C VAL A 171 -3.74 11.61 -4.86
N LEU A 172 -4.00 11.87 -6.14
CA LEU A 172 -3.69 10.96 -7.24
C LEU A 172 -2.17 10.74 -7.39
N ASP A 173 -1.37 11.78 -7.18
CA ASP A 173 0.10 11.70 -7.20
C ASP A 173 0.66 10.77 -6.11
N ALA A 174 -0.03 10.67 -4.98
CA ALA A 174 0.44 9.92 -3.81
C ALA A 174 -0.27 8.57 -3.61
N LEU A 175 -1.05 8.07 -4.59
CA LEU A 175 -1.82 6.84 -4.41
C LEU A 175 -0.91 5.60 -4.32
N ARG A 176 -0.02 5.45 -5.27
CA ARG A 176 0.89 4.29 -5.35
C ARG A 176 2.10 4.58 -6.24
N PRO A 177 3.19 3.79 -6.14
CA PRO A 177 4.31 3.91 -7.06
C PRO A 177 3.87 3.74 -8.53
N GLY A 178 4.27 4.67 -9.38
CA GLY A 178 3.95 4.68 -10.81
C GLY A 178 2.66 5.40 -11.17
N THR A 179 1.91 5.93 -10.20
CA THR A 179 0.78 6.84 -10.44
C THR A 179 1.25 8.28 -10.30
N ARG A 180 0.97 9.13 -11.29
CA ARG A 180 1.33 10.56 -11.30
C ARG A 180 0.26 11.38 -12.00
N TRP A 181 -0.05 12.53 -11.43
CA TRP A 181 -0.82 13.56 -12.12
C TRP A 181 0.11 14.36 -13.04
N LEU A 182 -0.11 14.27 -14.36
CA LEU A 182 0.75 14.91 -15.36
C LEU A 182 0.26 16.31 -15.78
N GLY A 183 -0.84 16.78 -15.21
CA GLY A 183 -1.54 17.99 -15.67
C GLY A 183 -2.49 17.72 -16.84
N ASP A 184 -3.30 18.72 -17.22
CA ASP A 184 -4.25 18.68 -18.34
C ASP A 184 -5.18 17.46 -18.33
N GLY A 185 -5.60 17.02 -17.14
CA GLY A 185 -6.47 15.85 -16.97
C GLY A 185 -5.78 14.51 -17.23
N ARG A 186 -4.46 14.44 -17.31
CA ARG A 186 -3.74 13.19 -17.56
C ARG A 186 -3.25 12.55 -16.27
N LEU A 187 -3.76 11.36 -16.00
CA LEU A 187 -3.36 10.52 -14.89
C LEU A 187 -2.51 9.35 -15.41
N GLN A 188 -1.20 9.39 -15.15
CA GLN A 188 -0.34 8.24 -15.38
C GLN A 188 -0.71 7.12 -14.41
N ILE A 189 -0.91 5.90 -14.91
CA ILE A 189 -1.32 4.74 -14.11
C ILE A 189 -0.21 3.68 -13.97
N ASN A 190 0.76 3.68 -14.88
CA ASN A 190 1.93 2.81 -14.82
C ASN A 190 3.05 3.32 -15.76
N ALA A 191 4.22 2.68 -15.69
CA ALA A 191 5.35 2.98 -16.56
C ALA A 191 5.32 2.24 -17.92
N ASN A 192 4.39 1.29 -18.10
CA ASN A 192 4.31 0.48 -19.30
C ASN A 192 3.67 1.26 -20.46
N PRO A 193 4.07 1.00 -21.72
CA PRO A 193 3.57 1.70 -22.90
C PRO A 193 2.19 1.18 -23.34
N TYR A 194 1.18 1.35 -22.49
CA TYR A 194 -0.20 1.04 -22.85
C TYR A 194 -0.86 2.22 -23.57
N PRO A 195 -1.82 1.96 -24.48
CA PRO A 195 -2.58 3.03 -25.11
C PRO A 195 -3.33 3.85 -24.07
N PRO A 196 -3.46 5.16 -24.27
CA PRO A 196 -4.23 6.00 -23.39
C PRO A 196 -5.72 5.63 -23.45
N ARG A 197 -6.42 5.82 -22.31
CA ARG A 197 -7.87 5.63 -22.21
C ARG A 197 -8.54 6.93 -21.83
N ASP A 198 -9.67 7.23 -22.44
CA ASP A 198 -10.51 8.36 -22.09
C ASP A 198 -11.59 7.91 -21.10
N LEU A 199 -11.59 8.52 -19.92
CA LEU A 199 -12.56 8.26 -18.85
C LEU A 199 -13.73 9.25 -18.86
N SER A 200 -13.95 9.97 -19.96
CA SER A 200 -15.07 10.88 -20.08
C SER A 200 -16.39 10.12 -19.93
N GLY A 201 -17.21 10.56 -18.98
CA GLY A 201 -18.49 9.88 -18.68
C GLY A 201 -18.38 8.69 -17.72
N ALA A 202 -17.18 8.15 -17.48
CA ALA A 202 -16.98 7.04 -16.59
C ALA A 202 -16.89 7.45 -15.11
N GLU A 203 -17.03 6.47 -14.23
CA GLU A 203 -16.75 6.59 -12.81
C GLU A 203 -15.30 6.15 -12.52
N LEU A 204 -14.56 6.94 -11.75
CA LEU A 204 -13.25 6.57 -11.23
C LEU A 204 -13.34 6.24 -9.74
N VAL A 205 -13.08 4.99 -9.36
CA VAL A 205 -13.07 4.55 -7.97
C VAL A 205 -11.65 4.33 -7.47
N LEU A 206 -11.39 4.75 -6.24
CA LEU A 206 -10.11 4.62 -5.56
C LEU A 206 -10.27 3.63 -4.41
N VAL A 207 -9.54 2.52 -4.45
CA VAL A 207 -9.78 1.37 -3.59
C VAL A 207 -8.55 1.12 -2.72
N PRO A 208 -8.60 1.43 -1.41
CA PRO A 208 -7.52 1.10 -0.49
C PRO A 208 -7.46 -0.39 -0.21
N VAL A 209 -6.24 -0.93 -0.06
CA VAL A 209 -5.97 -2.29 0.44
C VAL A 209 -4.86 -2.26 1.48
N THR A 210 -4.88 -3.20 2.43
CA THR A 210 -3.91 -3.20 3.53
C THR A 210 -2.57 -3.78 3.13
N ALA A 211 -2.52 -4.75 2.21
CA ALA A 211 -1.27 -5.33 1.74
C ALA A 211 -0.41 -4.29 1.00
N GLN A 212 0.84 -4.11 1.45
CA GLN A 212 1.74 -3.02 1.01
C GLN A 212 2.46 -3.31 -0.30
N ARG A 213 1.96 -4.25 -1.09
CA ARG A 213 2.46 -4.49 -2.43
C ARG A 213 1.87 -3.50 -3.42
N ARG A 214 2.52 -3.38 -4.60
CA ARG A 214 2.00 -2.54 -5.69
C ARG A 214 0.53 -2.86 -5.92
N GLY A 215 -0.32 -1.85 -5.86
CA GLY A 215 -1.71 -1.94 -6.26
C GLY A 215 -1.85 -2.29 -7.76
N TRP A 216 -3.05 -2.26 -8.25
CA TRP A 216 -3.35 -2.51 -9.66
C TRP A 216 -4.44 -1.55 -10.13
N VAL A 217 -4.78 -1.64 -11.40
CA VAL A 217 -5.95 -0.97 -11.98
C VAL A 217 -6.88 -2.02 -12.55
N SER A 218 -8.17 -1.74 -12.54
CA SER A 218 -9.19 -2.54 -13.19
C SER A 218 -10.22 -1.63 -13.87
N TRP A 219 -11.00 -2.16 -14.80
CA TRP A 219 -12.02 -1.40 -15.51
C TRP A 219 -13.15 -2.30 -16.03
N GLU A 220 -14.32 -1.69 -16.13
CA GLU A 220 -15.50 -2.18 -16.82
C GLU A 220 -15.87 -1.10 -17.85
N GLU A 221 -15.34 -1.24 -19.07
CA GLU A 221 -15.57 -0.24 -20.14
C GLU A 221 -17.04 -0.23 -20.59
N PRO A 222 -17.56 0.97 -20.89
CA PRO A 222 -16.97 2.30 -20.69
C PRO A 222 -17.27 2.92 -19.32
N GLU A 223 -17.92 2.21 -18.42
CA GLU A 223 -18.66 2.76 -17.27
C GLU A 223 -17.77 3.07 -16.07
N ARG A 224 -16.81 2.20 -15.75
CA ARG A 224 -16.08 2.27 -14.46
C ARG A 224 -14.63 1.88 -14.57
N TYR A 225 -13.80 2.65 -13.87
CA TYR A 225 -12.36 2.40 -13.74
C TYR A 225 -11.96 2.44 -12.26
N ALA A 226 -11.02 1.62 -11.86
CA ALA A 226 -10.52 1.60 -10.49
C ALA A 226 -9.01 1.69 -10.42
N VAL A 227 -8.52 2.41 -9.42
CA VAL A 227 -7.13 2.36 -8.96
C VAL A 227 -7.12 1.75 -7.58
N VAL A 228 -6.62 0.53 -7.47
CA VAL A 228 -6.41 -0.15 -6.20
C VAL A 228 -5.01 0.18 -5.70
N TYR A 229 -4.90 0.66 -4.46
CA TYR A 229 -3.66 1.20 -3.92
C TYR A 229 -3.43 0.73 -2.46
N PRO A 230 -2.17 0.56 -2.04
CA PRO A 230 -1.87 0.27 -0.64
C PRO A 230 -2.21 1.46 0.25
N CYS A 231 -3.01 1.25 1.30
CA CYS A 231 -3.34 2.29 2.26
C CYS A 231 -2.09 2.71 3.04
N THR A 232 -2.02 4.00 3.40
CA THR A 232 -0.96 4.52 4.26
C THR A 232 -1.39 4.39 5.71
N GLY A 233 -0.72 3.53 6.46
CA GLY A 233 -0.91 3.43 7.92
C GLY A 233 -1.20 2.01 8.42
N VAL A 234 -1.06 1.86 9.61
CA VAL A 234 -1.35 0.99 10.74
C VAL A 234 -1.40 -0.54 10.59
N LEU A 235 -1.70 -1.15 9.46
CA LEU A 235 -1.39 -2.58 9.26
C LEU A 235 0.05 -2.76 8.72
N ALA A 236 0.67 -1.68 8.28
CA ALA A 236 2.09 -1.63 7.99
C ALA A 236 2.95 -1.74 9.26
N ASP A 237 2.39 -1.39 10.40
CA ASP A 237 2.96 -1.63 11.71
C ASP A 237 2.04 -2.61 12.47
N ASP A 238 2.61 -3.63 13.07
CA ASP A 238 1.97 -4.54 14.03
C ASP A 238 1.45 -3.81 15.28
N GLY A 239 0.54 -2.84 15.11
CA GLY A 239 -0.02 -2.05 16.20
C GLY A 239 1.00 -1.22 16.98
N VAL A 240 2.26 -1.28 16.58
CA VAL A 240 3.36 -0.52 17.14
C VAL A 240 4.10 0.17 16.00
N ARG A 241 3.59 1.31 15.51
CA ARG A 241 4.57 2.38 15.25
C ARG A 241 5.38 2.41 16.52
N ARG A 242 6.64 1.97 16.47
CA ARG A 242 7.49 2.00 17.65
C ARG A 242 7.37 3.40 18.18
N VAL A 243 6.62 3.51 19.28
CA VAL A 243 6.54 4.76 20.02
C VAL A 243 7.99 5.08 20.32
N PRO A 244 8.54 6.20 19.83
CA PRO A 244 9.93 6.53 20.14
C PRO A 244 10.12 6.37 21.63
N ALA A 245 11.15 5.65 22.05
CA ALA A 245 11.35 5.34 23.48
C ALA A 245 11.36 6.60 24.33
N ALA A 246 11.96 7.68 23.82
CA ALA A 246 11.96 9.00 24.46
C ALA A 246 10.54 9.58 24.60
N LEU A 247 9.70 9.45 23.56
CA LEU A 247 8.31 9.91 23.61
C LEU A 247 7.48 9.07 24.60
N GLY A 248 7.71 7.76 24.63
CA GLY A 248 7.09 6.84 25.56
C GLY A 248 7.47 7.14 27.02
N ALA A 249 8.73 7.47 27.27
CA ALA A 249 9.21 7.89 28.59
C ALA A 249 8.59 9.22 29.04
N LEU A 250 8.41 10.17 28.11
CA LEU A 250 7.85 11.49 28.39
C LEU A 250 6.34 11.45 28.66
N LEU A 251 5.57 10.81 27.79
CA LEU A 251 4.10 10.86 27.80
C LEU A 251 3.45 9.61 28.42
N GLY A 252 4.23 8.57 28.64
CA GLY A 252 3.73 7.21 28.87
C GLY A 252 3.36 6.50 27.56
N PRO A 253 3.53 5.17 27.46
CA PRO A 253 3.44 4.42 26.21
C PRO A 253 2.07 4.54 25.52
N ALA A 254 0.99 4.56 26.27
CA ALA A 254 -0.35 4.65 25.70
C ALA A 254 -0.64 6.00 25.04
N ARG A 255 -0.29 7.14 25.69
CA ARG A 255 -0.47 8.48 25.14
C ARG A 255 0.47 8.75 23.97
N ALA A 256 1.70 8.32 24.11
CA ALA A 256 2.69 8.42 23.05
C ALA A 256 2.24 7.62 21.81
N GLY A 257 1.65 6.44 21.98
CA GLY A 257 1.05 5.64 20.91
C GLY A 257 -0.10 6.39 20.22
N VAL A 258 -1.03 6.95 20.98
CA VAL A 258 -2.14 7.75 20.42
C VAL A 258 -1.60 8.97 19.65
N LEU A 259 -0.65 9.72 20.21
CA LEU A 259 -0.06 10.87 19.53
C LEU A 259 0.67 10.46 18.24
N THR A 260 1.39 9.35 18.27
CA THR A 260 2.08 8.81 17.09
C THR A 260 1.10 8.42 15.98
N LEU A 261 -0.04 7.83 16.33
CA LEU A 261 -1.10 7.45 15.38
C LEU A 261 -1.78 8.66 14.73
N LEU A 262 -1.89 9.77 15.43
CA LEU A 262 -2.54 11.00 14.98
C LEU A 262 -1.74 11.81 13.93
N GLY A 263 -0.71 11.25 13.33
CA GLY A 263 -0.11 11.79 12.10
C GLY A 263 -1.08 11.83 10.92
N SER A 264 -2.17 11.07 11.01
CA SER A 264 -3.34 11.20 10.14
C SER A 264 -4.57 11.45 11.02
N PRO A 265 -5.55 12.28 10.55
CA PRO A 265 -6.76 12.52 11.33
C PRO A 265 -7.54 11.23 11.60
N MET A 266 -7.86 10.98 12.88
CA MET A 266 -8.62 9.80 13.31
C MET A 266 -9.71 10.16 14.32
N SER A 267 -10.84 9.42 14.25
CA SER A 267 -11.88 9.51 15.29
C SER A 267 -11.51 8.68 16.52
N THR A 268 -12.18 8.95 17.64
CA THR A 268 -12.01 8.14 18.85
C THR A 268 -12.29 6.66 18.61
N SER A 269 -13.33 6.33 17.82
CA SER A 269 -13.67 4.94 17.50
C SER A 269 -12.59 4.27 16.65
N GLN A 270 -11.98 4.98 15.71
CA GLN A 270 -10.86 4.49 14.92
C GLN A 270 -9.62 4.22 15.79
N LEU A 271 -9.29 5.15 16.71
CA LEU A 271 -8.20 4.95 17.68
C LEU A 271 -8.45 3.73 18.58
N VAL A 272 -9.69 3.55 19.07
CA VAL A 272 -10.08 2.35 19.82
C VAL A 272 -9.82 1.09 19.00
N GLY A 273 -10.25 1.08 17.72
CA GLY A 273 -10.08 -0.05 16.84
C GLY A 273 -8.62 -0.40 16.57
N VAL A 274 -7.76 0.62 16.46
CA VAL A 274 -6.34 0.47 16.15
C VAL A 274 -5.52 0.10 17.40
N THR A 275 -5.80 0.76 18.54
CA THR A 275 -5.00 0.54 19.75
C THR A 275 -5.46 -0.65 20.58
N GLY A 276 -6.66 -1.18 20.33
CA GLY A 276 -7.28 -2.20 21.16
C GLY A 276 -7.69 -1.71 22.56
N GLN A 277 -7.54 -0.40 22.86
CA GLN A 277 -7.88 0.18 24.16
C GLN A 277 -9.37 0.47 24.25
N GLY A 278 -9.91 0.47 25.47
CA GLY A 278 -11.30 0.86 25.72
C GLY A 278 -11.58 2.34 25.39
N LEU A 279 -12.81 2.64 24.94
CA LEU A 279 -13.25 3.99 24.55
C LEU A 279 -12.94 5.07 25.61
N GLY A 280 -13.17 4.76 26.90
CA GLY A 280 -12.89 5.67 28.00
C GLY A 280 -11.39 5.95 28.19
N SER A 281 -10.53 4.98 27.91
CA SER A 281 -9.07 5.14 27.97
C SER A 281 -8.58 6.06 26.84
N VAL A 282 -8.97 5.77 25.59
CA VAL A 282 -8.62 6.61 24.43
C VAL A 282 -9.14 8.03 24.62
N GLY A 283 -10.40 8.20 25.08
CA GLY A 283 -10.98 9.51 25.36
C GLY A 283 -10.20 10.32 26.40
N ARG A 284 -9.68 9.66 27.43
CA ARG A 284 -8.83 10.29 28.45
C ARG A 284 -7.48 10.72 27.88
N HIS A 285 -6.85 9.87 27.06
CA HIS A 285 -5.59 10.21 26.42
C HIS A 285 -5.75 11.40 25.47
N LEU A 286 -6.80 11.40 24.64
CA LEU A 286 -7.12 12.52 23.77
C LEU A 286 -7.35 13.82 24.51
N ARG A 287 -8.05 13.79 25.66
CA ARG A 287 -8.27 14.97 26.49
C ARG A 287 -6.95 15.57 26.95
N VAL A 288 -6.07 14.76 27.53
CA VAL A 288 -4.75 15.22 28.00
C VAL A 288 -3.92 15.80 26.86
N LEU A 289 -3.91 15.16 25.69
CA LEU A 289 -3.18 15.65 24.52
C LEU A 289 -3.77 16.96 23.97
N LEU A 290 -5.09 17.14 24.03
CA LEU A 290 -5.78 18.39 23.67
C LEU A 290 -5.41 19.51 24.63
N GLU A 291 -5.48 19.26 25.97
CA GLU A 291 -5.12 20.22 27.01
C GLU A 291 -3.64 20.62 26.91
N ALA A 292 -2.77 19.69 26.49
CA ALA A 292 -1.37 19.97 26.25
C ALA A 292 -1.11 20.68 24.88
N GLY A 293 -2.12 20.93 24.05
CA GLY A 293 -1.97 21.56 22.75
C GLY A 293 -1.23 20.70 21.71
N LEU A 294 -1.04 19.41 21.97
CA LEU A 294 -0.34 18.48 21.07
C LEU A 294 -1.23 17.91 19.97
N VAL A 295 -2.53 17.91 20.19
CA VAL A 295 -3.53 17.52 19.20
C VAL A 295 -4.63 18.58 19.12
N GLU A 296 -5.30 18.60 17.99
CA GLU A 296 -6.50 19.40 17.74
C GLU A 296 -7.68 18.50 17.40
N ARG A 297 -8.89 19.03 17.51
CA ARG A 297 -10.11 18.33 17.12
C ARG A 297 -10.89 19.12 16.10
N ARG A 298 -11.44 18.44 15.11
CA ARG A 298 -12.30 19.04 14.08
C ARG A 298 -13.55 18.20 13.89
N ARG A 299 -14.69 18.86 13.76
CA ARG A 299 -15.94 18.18 13.42
C ARG A 299 -15.95 17.86 11.92
N ALA A 300 -16.21 16.60 11.57
CA ALA A 300 -16.34 16.12 10.19
C ALA A 300 -17.68 15.34 10.09
N GLY A 301 -18.73 16.02 9.67
CA GLY A 301 -20.09 15.46 9.66
C GLY A 301 -20.56 15.02 11.05
N ARG A 302 -20.89 13.72 11.22
CA ARG A 302 -21.30 13.12 12.49
C ARG A 302 -20.14 12.70 13.39
N SER A 303 -18.90 12.78 12.88
CA SER A 303 -17.68 12.36 13.60
C SER A 303 -16.86 13.54 14.06
N VAL A 304 -16.09 13.35 15.15
CA VAL A 304 -15.03 14.25 15.58
C VAL A 304 -13.71 13.59 15.24
N LEU A 305 -12.88 14.26 14.44
CA LEU A 305 -11.54 13.82 14.08
C LEU A 305 -10.51 14.57 14.91
N TYR A 306 -9.48 13.87 15.31
CA TYR A 306 -8.31 14.38 16.02
C TYR A 306 -7.10 14.29 15.10
N SER A 307 -6.24 15.29 15.11
CA SER A 307 -4.97 15.36 14.38
C SER A 307 -3.90 16.01 15.25
N ARG A 308 -2.63 15.75 14.94
CA ARG A 308 -1.53 16.47 15.60
C ARG A 308 -1.57 17.95 15.23
N THR A 309 -1.24 18.80 16.19
CA THR A 309 -0.86 20.19 15.94
C THR A 309 0.59 20.25 15.46
N ALA A 310 1.06 21.43 15.03
CA ALA A 310 2.48 21.64 14.71
C ALA A 310 3.40 21.27 15.91
N ALA A 311 2.99 21.58 17.14
CA ALA A 311 3.75 21.20 18.34
C ALA A 311 3.78 19.68 18.54
N GLY A 312 2.67 18.99 18.29
CA GLY A 312 2.61 17.52 18.32
C GLY A 312 3.48 16.87 17.26
N GLU A 313 3.57 17.45 16.07
CA GLU A 313 4.44 16.97 14.97
C GLU A 313 5.91 17.09 15.36
N VAL A 314 6.35 18.29 15.77
CA VAL A 314 7.72 18.56 16.22
C VAL A 314 8.14 17.61 17.35
N LEU A 315 7.24 17.37 18.34
CA LEU A 315 7.55 16.48 19.45
C LEU A 315 7.78 15.04 19.02
N VAL A 316 6.99 14.53 18.08
CA VAL A 316 7.14 13.18 17.55
C VAL A 316 8.41 13.06 16.71
N GLU A 317 8.70 14.04 15.84
CA GLU A 317 9.90 14.09 15.01
C GLU A 317 11.18 14.17 15.86
N ALA A 318 11.22 15.05 16.84
CA ALA A 318 12.35 15.22 17.77
C ALA A 318 12.61 13.98 18.64
N SER A 319 11.61 13.12 18.81
CA SER A 319 11.73 11.88 19.58
C SER A 319 12.14 10.68 18.73
N GLY A 320 12.27 10.82 17.40
CA GLY A 320 12.65 9.77 16.45
C GLY A 320 14.16 9.42 16.53
N PRO A 321 14.57 8.26 15.98
CA PRO A 321 15.96 7.76 16.08
C PRO A 321 17.04 8.63 15.43
N GLY A 322 16.66 9.75 14.75
CA GLY A 322 17.60 10.68 14.13
C GLY A 322 17.96 11.91 14.98
N ALA A 323 17.29 12.15 16.11
CA ALA A 323 17.48 13.36 16.91
C ALA A 323 18.56 13.25 18.00
N ALA A 324 19.17 12.09 18.18
CA ALA A 324 20.19 11.85 19.22
C ALA A 324 21.63 12.21 18.80
N GLY A 325 21.82 12.88 17.68
CA GLY A 325 23.14 13.11 17.06
C GLY A 325 23.72 14.51 17.17
N VAL A 326 23.14 15.41 17.99
CA VAL A 326 23.76 16.72 18.26
C VAL A 326 23.83 16.93 19.77
N ARG A 327 24.72 16.24 20.42
CA ARG A 327 25.29 16.75 21.67
C ARG A 327 26.66 17.30 21.33
N GLU A 328 26.78 18.62 21.35
CA GLU A 328 28.01 19.35 21.35
C GLU A 328 28.98 18.76 22.38
N GLU A 329 30.13 18.28 21.91
CA GLU A 329 31.32 18.19 22.75
C GLU A 329 31.85 19.61 22.99
N GLY A 330 31.36 20.19 24.05
CA GLY A 330 31.84 21.46 24.60
C GLY A 330 32.77 21.19 25.77
N GLY A 331 34.06 21.29 25.53
CA GLY A 331 35.00 21.86 26.48
C GLY A 331 35.53 20.99 27.61
N ALA A 332 36.74 20.46 27.43
CA ALA A 332 37.71 20.43 28.54
C ALA A 332 39.11 20.71 27.93
N ARG A 333 39.63 21.84 28.36
CA ARG A 333 41.07 22.17 28.22
C ARG A 333 41.88 21.28 29.13
N GLY A 334 42.99 20.75 28.63
CA GLY A 334 43.98 20.03 29.42
C GLY A 334 45.29 19.93 28.66
N ASP A 335 46.17 20.80 29.03
CA ASP A 335 47.60 20.97 28.84
C ASP A 335 48.45 19.73 28.48
N GLY A 336 49.50 19.97 27.70
CA GLY A 336 50.77 19.28 27.93
C GLY A 336 51.46 18.62 26.73
N GLY A 337 52.26 19.36 25.97
CA GLY A 337 53.61 19.08 25.64
C GLY A 337 54.01 17.95 24.65
N PRO A 338 55.18 18.04 24.07
CA PRO A 338 55.36 17.73 22.66
C PRO A 338 56.25 16.49 22.41
N TRP A 339 56.74 16.29 21.16
CA TRP A 339 57.73 15.36 20.58
C TRP A 339 57.13 14.14 19.90
N GLU A 340 57.60 13.63 18.79
CA GLU A 340 58.72 13.91 17.93
C GLU A 340 58.51 13.29 16.54
N VAL A 341 59.20 13.79 15.62
CA VAL A 341 59.51 13.47 14.24
C VAL A 341 59.93 11.98 14.04
N GLY A 342 59.46 11.39 12.96
CA GLY A 342 60.00 10.19 12.42
C GLY A 342 59.61 9.99 10.96
N ALA A 343 60.53 10.24 10.10
CA ALA A 343 60.48 10.30 8.65
C ALA A 343 60.64 8.91 7.96
N ARG A 344 60.29 8.97 6.64
CA ARG A 344 60.70 8.10 5.51
C ARG A 344 59.95 6.75 5.36
N GLY A 345 59.51 6.51 4.18
CA GLY A 345 60.06 6.00 3.01
C GLY A 345 59.05 5.60 1.95
N ASP A 346 59.21 6.13 0.85
CA ASP A 346 59.19 5.65 -0.53
C ASP A 346 58.51 4.29 -0.86
N GLY A 347 57.81 4.29 -1.98
CA GLY A 347 57.58 3.07 -2.75
C GLY A 347 56.48 3.23 -3.83
N ALA A 348 56.90 3.76 -4.97
CA ALA A 348 56.15 3.82 -6.22
C ALA A 348 55.77 2.45 -6.80
N ARG A 349 54.73 2.43 -7.63
CA ARG A 349 54.55 1.87 -8.99
C ARG A 349 53.09 1.51 -9.23
N GLU A 350 52.45 2.18 -10.14
CA GLU A 350 52.26 1.92 -11.60
C GLU A 350 51.51 0.63 -11.95
N GLY A 351 50.47 0.79 -12.78
CA GLY A 351 49.81 -0.21 -13.62
C GLY A 351 48.30 0.00 -13.70
N GLY A 352 47.73 0.77 -14.43
CA GLY A 352 47.59 1.05 -15.83
C GLY A 352 46.97 -0.16 -16.61
N ARG A 353 45.65 -0.14 -16.86
CA ARG A 353 45.11 -0.65 -18.15
C ARG A 353 43.69 -0.10 -18.41
N ARG A 354 43.65 0.73 -19.42
CA ARG A 354 42.49 1.08 -20.25
C ARG A 354 42.03 -0.19 -21.00
N TRP A 355 40.73 -0.29 -21.18
CA TRP A 355 40.18 -0.91 -22.39
C TRP A 355 39.14 0.03 -22.96
N ALA A 356 39.44 0.48 -24.15
CA ALA A 356 38.57 1.20 -25.07
C ALA A 356 38.16 0.19 -26.16
N GLY A 357 36.97 0.41 -26.72
CA GLY A 357 36.82 0.35 -28.15
C GLY A 357 35.94 -0.72 -28.73
N GLU A 358 35.09 -0.20 -29.60
CA GLU A 358 34.51 -0.81 -30.82
C GLU A 358 33.29 -1.68 -30.60
N GLY A 359 32.09 -1.33 -31.06
CA GLY A 359 31.78 -0.83 -32.40
C GLY A 359 31.51 -1.99 -33.35
N CYS A 360 30.24 -2.38 -33.52
CA CYS A 360 29.83 -3.07 -34.73
C CYS A 360 28.35 -2.80 -35.02
N ASP A 361 28.19 -1.97 -36.00
CA ASP A 361 27.03 -1.77 -36.88
C ASP A 361 26.93 -2.94 -37.82
N THR A 362 25.74 -3.52 -38.00
CA THR A 362 25.30 -4.03 -39.32
C THR A 362 23.78 -4.22 -39.34
N SER A 363 23.20 -3.41 -40.15
CA SER A 363 21.93 -3.54 -40.90
C SER A 363 21.73 -4.88 -41.62
N ARG A 364 20.47 -5.23 -41.82
CA ARG A 364 19.77 -5.97 -42.88
C ARG A 364 19.01 -7.18 -42.41
N GLY A 365 17.73 -7.17 -42.85
CA GLY A 365 16.83 -8.28 -42.97
C GLY A 365 15.41 -7.92 -42.61
#